data_6e6e80dfee12644cffbc98d73c26636a
#
_entry.id   6e6e80dfee12644cffbc98d73c26636a
#
_cell.length_a   1.000
_cell.length_b   1.000
_cell.length_c   1.000
_cell.angle_alpha   90.00
_cell.angle_beta   90.00
_cell.angle_gamma   90.00
#
_symmetry.space_group_name_H-M   'P 1'
#
loop_
_entity.id
_entity.type
_entity.pdbx_description
1 polymer ?
#
loop_
_entity_poly.entity_id
_entity_poly.type
_entity_poly.pdbx_seq_one_letter_code
_entity_poly.pdbx_strand_id
1 'polypeptide(L)'
;MAEPAWEVRYKRSVAADVRRLDISLRRRIRAAIEERPAADPRRGKRLRGLRERGAGRPLWSLRVGDHRVIYAFSDSELWVLMVRVGPRGGVYLEL
;
A
#
# COMPACT_ATOMS: atom_id res chain seq x y z
N MET A 1 -9.30 -15.31 17.80
CA MET A 1 -8.64 -14.07 17.37
C MET A 1 -8.30 -14.16 15.89
N ALA A 2 -8.74 -13.20 15.15
CA ALA A 2 -8.48 -13.22 13.71
C ALA A 2 -7.07 -12.73 13.42
N GLU A 3 -6.29 -13.51 12.71
CA GLU A 3 -5.00 -13.10 12.23
C GLU A 3 -5.12 -12.50 10.85
N PRO A 4 -4.20 -11.59 10.45
CA PRO A 4 -4.18 -11.12 9.07
C PRO A 4 -4.07 -12.33 8.13
N ALA A 5 -4.95 -12.42 7.16
CA ALA A 5 -4.94 -13.52 6.21
C ALA A 5 -3.80 -13.39 5.20
N TRP A 6 -3.20 -12.20 5.10
CA TRP A 6 -2.28 -11.83 4.03
C TRP A 6 -0.92 -11.42 4.59
N GLU A 7 0.15 -11.92 3.97
CA GLU A 7 1.51 -11.47 4.26
C GLU A 7 1.72 -10.06 3.69
N VAL A 8 2.28 -9.17 4.47
CA VAL A 8 2.57 -7.81 4.01
C VAL A 8 4.04 -7.71 3.60
N ARG A 9 4.27 -7.27 2.38
CA ARG A 9 5.60 -7.07 1.81
C ARG A 9 5.77 -5.61 1.40
N TYR A 10 7.00 -5.13 1.40
CA TYR A 10 7.31 -3.74 1.09
C TYR A 10 8.38 -3.64 0.02
N LYS A 11 8.16 -2.81 -0.99
CA LYS A 11 9.21 -2.48 -1.96
C LYS A 11 10.19 -1.50 -1.31
N ARG A 12 11.42 -1.44 -1.86
CA ARG A 12 12.44 -0.50 -1.40
C ARG A 12 11.99 0.96 -1.52
N SER A 13 11.20 1.26 -2.54
CA SER A 13 10.62 2.59 -2.72
C SER A 13 9.82 3.04 -1.50
N VAL A 14 9.12 2.13 -0.84
CA VAL A 14 8.35 2.45 0.36
C VAL A 14 9.28 2.82 1.52
N ALA A 15 10.39 2.11 1.69
CA ALA A 15 11.36 2.45 2.72
C ALA A 15 11.90 3.88 2.53
N ALA A 16 12.18 4.26 1.29
CA ALA A 16 12.60 5.62 0.98
C ALA A 16 11.49 6.65 1.24
N ASP A 17 10.26 6.31 0.86
CA ASP A 17 9.10 7.17 1.06
C ASP A 17 8.87 7.46 2.54
N VAL A 18 8.88 6.42 3.39
CA VAL A 18 8.56 6.60 4.81
C VAL A 18 9.65 7.34 5.58
N ARG A 19 10.88 7.36 5.09
CA ARG A 19 11.95 8.15 5.72
C ARG A 19 11.65 9.64 5.75
N ARG A 20 10.83 10.12 4.82
CA ARG A 20 10.44 11.53 4.73
C ARG A 20 9.30 11.89 5.68
N LEU A 21 8.71 10.91 6.34
CA LEU A 21 7.55 11.10 7.20
C LEU A 21 8.00 11.14 8.66
N ASP A 22 7.28 11.93 9.49
CA ASP A 22 7.52 11.87 10.91
C ASP A 22 7.07 10.51 11.48
N ILE A 23 7.55 10.20 12.67
CA ILE A 23 7.32 8.89 13.26
C ILE A 23 5.84 8.62 13.56
N SER A 24 5.10 9.66 13.92
CA SER A 24 3.68 9.57 14.22
C SER A 24 2.89 9.13 12.97
N LEU A 25 3.20 9.76 11.84
CA LEU A 25 2.56 9.42 10.56
C LEU A 25 2.95 8.03 10.07
N ARG A 26 4.22 7.64 10.24
CA ARG A 26 4.66 6.28 9.92
C ARG A 26 3.86 5.24 10.67
N ARG A 27 3.63 5.45 11.95
CA ARG A 27 2.86 4.54 12.79
C ARG A 27 1.41 4.45 12.35
N ARG A 28 0.81 5.58 11.99
CA ARG A 28 -0.57 5.61 11.48
C ARG A 28 -0.70 4.84 10.18
N ILE A 29 0.24 5.03 9.27
CA ILE A 29 0.25 4.34 7.98
C ILE A 29 0.41 2.84 8.19
N ARG A 30 1.35 2.43 9.04
CA ARG A 30 1.57 1.03 9.34
C ARG A 30 0.33 0.37 9.94
N ALA A 31 -0.30 1.02 10.90
CA ALA A 31 -1.53 0.51 11.51
C ALA A 31 -2.64 0.39 10.47
N ALA A 32 -2.78 1.38 9.59
CA ALA A 32 -3.79 1.34 8.54
C ALA A 32 -3.55 0.18 7.55
N ILE A 33 -2.29 -0.09 7.21
CA ILE A 33 -1.93 -1.21 6.35
C ILE A 33 -2.31 -2.54 7.00
N GLU A 34 -1.99 -2.71 8.27
CA GLU A 34 -2.27 -3.93 9.02
C GLU A 34 -3.76 -4.14 9.24
N GLU A 35 -4.52 -3.07 9.43
CA GLU A 35 -5.96 -3.16 9.68
C GLU A 35 -6.80 -3.39 8.42
N ARG A 36 -6.38 -2.85 7.29
CA ARG A 36 -7.21 -2.85 6.08
C ARG A 36 -6.66 -3.73 4.98
N PRO A 37 -5.59 -3.40 4.25
CA PRO A 37 -5.11 -4.29 3.19
C PRO A 37 -4.68 -5.66 3.66
N ALA A 38 -4.08 -5.76 4.83
CA ALA A 38 -3.64 -7.05 5.36
C ALA A 38 -4.82 -7.95 5.74
N ALA A 39 -5.96 -7.36 6.09
CA ALA A 39 -7.19 -8.10 6.37
C ALA A 39 -7.94 -8.44 5.09
N ASP A 40 -8.07 -7.45 4.20
CA ASP A 40 -8.75 -7.60 2.91
C ASP A 40 -8.22 -6.57 1.92
N PRO A 41 -7.34 -6.95 1.00
CA PRO A 41 -6.74 -5.98 0.06
C PRO A 41 -7.74 -5.35 -0.91
N ARG A 42 -8.91 -5.95 -1.09
CA ARG A 42 -9.94 -5.40 -1.98
C ARG A 42 -10.75 -4.27 -1.37
N ARG A 43 -10.54 -3.96 -0.11
CA ARG A 43 -11.24 -2.83 0.54
C ARG A 43 -10.68 -1.48 0.15
N GLY A 44 -9.48 -1.44 -0.42
CA GLY A 44 -8.93 -0.21 -0.96
C GLY A 44 -9.63 0.21 -2.25
N LYS A 45 -9.18 1.31 -2.82
CA LYS A 45 -9.68 1.80 -4.09
C LYS A 45 -8.80 1.29 -5.22
N ARG A 46 -9.40 0.60 -6.19
CA ARG A 46 -8.67 0.19 -7.38
C ARG A 46 -8.36 1.41 -8.25
N LEU A 47 -7.11 1.50 -8.69
CA LEU A 47 -6.64 2.57 -9.56
C LEU A 47 -6.76 2.11 -11.02
N ARG A 48 -7.81 2.54 -11.69
CA ARG A 48 -8.07 2.11 -13.06
C ARG A 48 -6.95 2.55 -14.00
N GLY A 49 -6.50 1.64 -14.85
CA GLY A 49 -5.47 1.92 -15.85
C GLY A 49 -4.05 1.93 -15.31
N LEU A 50 -3.86 1.81 -14.00
CA LEU A 50 -2.53 1.78 -13.41
C LEU A 50 -2.17 0.36 -12.99
N ARG A 51 -0.96 -0.05 -13.36
CA ARG A 51 -0.48 -1.39 -13.07
C ARG A 51 0.93 -1.34 -12.52
N GLU A 52 1.27 -2.35 -11.74
CA GLU A 52 2.61 -2.53 -11.21
C GLU A 52 3.60 -2.78 -12.35
N ARG A 53 4.74 -2.08 -12.31
CA ARG A 53 5.80 -2.30 -13.27
C ARG A 53 6.36 -3.71 -13.12
N GLY A 54 6.62 -4.35 -14.23
CA GLY A 54 7.16 -5.70 -14.28
C GLY A 54 6.06 -6.76 -14.21
N ALA A 55 5.45 -6.93 -13.06
CA ALA A 55 4.44 -7.97 -12.86
C ALA A 55 3.08 -7.65 -13.48
N GLY A 56 2.79 -6.38 -13.73
CA GLY A 56 1.55 -5.99 -14.40
C GLY A 56 0.29 -6.12 -13.57
N ARG A 57 0.40 -6.28 -12.26
CA ARG A 57 -0.77 -6.41 -11.40
C ARG A 57 -1.50 -5.09 -11.27
N PRO A 58 -2.83 -5.10 -11.14
CA PRO A 58 -3.58 -3.88 -10.86
C PRO A 58 -3.09 -3.21 -9.58
N LEU A 59 -3.08 -1.89 -9.57
CA LEU A 59 -2.71 -1.12 -8.39
C LEU A 59 -3.96 -0.64 -7.65
N TRP A 60 -3.83 -0.60 -6.34
CA TRP A 60 -4.87 -0.18 -5.42
C TRP A 60 -4.34 0.90 -4.50
N SER A 61 -5.20 1.68 -3.91
CA SER A 61 -4.80 2.70 -2.96
C SER A 61 -5.59 2.67 -1.68
N LEU A 62 -4.91 3.02 -0.60
CA LEU A 62 -5.47 3.19 0.73
C LEU A 62 -5.19 4.63 1.16
N ARG A 63 -6.21 5.35 1.58
CA ARG A 63 -6.05 6.71 2.07
C ARG A 63 -5.78 6.72 3.57
N VAL A 64 -4.75 7.45 3.99
CA VAL A 64 -4.41 7.66 5.39
C VAL A 64 -4.18 9.16 5.58
N GLY A 65 -5.19 9.88 6.07
CA GLY A 65 -5.13 11.33 6.15
C GLY A 65 -4.92 11.96 4.77
N ASP A 66 -3.86 12.76 4.63
CA ASP A 66 -3.50 13.39 3.36
C ASP A 66 -2.51 12.56 2.54
N HIS A 67 -2.25 11.34 2.96
CA HIS A 67 -1.34 10.45 2.28
C HIS A 67 -2.09 9.27 1.67
N ARG A 68 -1.45 8.63 0.68
CA ARG A 68 -1.95 7.41 0.09
C ARG A 68 -0.88 6.35 0.08
N VAL A 69 -1.31 5.13 0.30
CA VAL A 69 -0.48 3.94 0.16
C VAL A 69 -0.93 3.22 -1.10
N ILE A 70 -0.01 3.01 -2.03
CA ILE A 70 -0.29 2.30 -3.28
C ILE A 70 0.21 0.87 -3.11
N TYR A 71 -0.64 -0.10 -3.45
CA TYR A 71 -0.30 -1.50 -3.26
C TYR A 71 -0.87 -2.40 -4.35
N ALA A 72 -0.29 -3.57 -4.48
CA ALA A 72 -0.78 -4.67 -5.30
C ALA A 72 -0.91 -5.90 -4.41
N PHE A 73 -1.54 -6.95 -4.89
CA PHE A 73 -1.65 -8.18 -4.12
C PHE A 73 -1.75 -9.42 -5.02
N SER A 74 -1.51 -10.58 -4.43
CA SER A 74 -1.65 -11.87 -5.09
C SER A 74 -2.66 -12.72 -4.32
N ASP A 75 -3.77 -13.07 -4.96
CA ASP A 75 -4.78 -13.96 -4.39
C ASP A 75 -4.27 -15.38 -4.21
N SER A 76 -3.46 -15.84 -5.15
CA SER A 76 -2.99 -17.22 -5.12
C SER A 76 -1.95 -17.46 -4.04
N GLU A 77 -1.14 -16.45 -3.74
CA GLU A 77 -0.07 -16.56 -2.75
C GLU A 77 -0.37 -15.84 -1.44
N LEU A 78 -1.47 -15.11 -1.37
CA LEU A 78 -1.95 -14.41 -0.18
C LEU A 78 -0.94 -13.41 0.40
N TRP A 79 -0.41 -12.54 -0.47
CA TRP A 79 0.43 -11.44 -0.02
C TRP A 79 -0.05 -10.11 -0.61
N VAL A 80 0.27 -9.04 0.14
CA VAL A 80 0.02 -7.66 -0.27
C VAL A 80 1.36 -6.95 -0.32
N LEU A 81 1.66 -6.32 -1.45
CA LEU A 81 2.91 -5.61 -1.66
C LEU A 81 2.68 -4.11 -1.66
N MET A 82 3.28 -3.42 -0.69
CA MET A 82 3.26 -1.96 -0.66
C MET A 82 4.26 -1.44 -1.68
N VAL A 83 3.78 -0.60 -2.61
CA VAL A 83 4.55 -0.12 -3.76
C VAL A 83 5.06 1.30 -3.56
N ARG A 84 4.21 2.20 -3.09
CA ARG A 84 4.57 3.60 -2.82
C ARG A 84 3.75 4.14 -1.67
N VAL A 85 4.33 5.11 -0.97
CA VAL A 85 3.63 5.91 0.04
C VAL A 85 3.96 7.37 -0.24
N GLY A 86 2.96 8.22 -0.30
CA GLY A 86 3.22 9.63 -0.54
C GLY A 86 2.00 10.50 -0.38
N PRO A 87 2.20 11.82 -0.52
CA PRO A 87 1.11 12.77 -0.44
C PRO A 87 0.05 12.49 -1.50
N ARG A 88 -1.20 12.77 -1.17
CA ARG A 88 -2.31 12.69 -2.11
C ARG A 88 -2.01 13.52 -3.35
N GLY A 89 -2.15 12.95 -4.50
CA GLY A 89 -1.84 13.62 -5.76
C GLY A 89 -0.42 13.39 -6.23
N GLY A 90 0.58 13.66 -5.38
CA GLY A 90 1.99 13.48 -5.74
C GLY A 90 2.41 12.04 -5.91
N VAL A 91 1.83 11.14 -5.14
CA VAL A 91 2.20 9.72 -5.15
C VAL A 91 1.98 9.05 -6.51
N TYR A 92 1.00 9.51 -7.27
CA TYR A 92 0.70 8.93 -8.58
C TYR A 92 1.71 9.28 -9.65
N LEU A 93 2.43 10.37 -9.48
CA LEU A 93 3.41 10.82 -10.47
C LEU A 93 4.66 9.95 -10.50
N GLU A 94 4.88 9.16 -9.45
CA GLU A 94 6.07 8.33 -9.30
C GLU A 94 5.81 6.85 -9.58
N LEU A 95 4.63 6.56 -10.06
CA LEU A 95 4.28 5.19 -10.46
C LEU A 95 4.71 4.93 -11.90
#